data_446802698973da155d09d054d625d009
#
_entry.id   446802698973da155d09d054d625d009
#
_cell.length_a   1.000
_cell.length_b   1.000
_cell.length_c   1.000
_cell.angle_alpha   90.00
_cell.angle_beta   90.00
_cell.angle_gamma   90.00
#
_symmetry.space_group_name_H-M   'P 1'
#
loop_
_entity.id
_entity.type
_entity.pdbx_description
1 polymer ?
#
loop_
_entity_poly.entity_id
_entity_poly.type
_entity_poly.pdbx_seq_one_letter_code
_entity_poly.pdbx_strand_id
1 'polypeptide(L)'
;MAEITISGYQVLVDDEDVERLSQYTWWVDNSVLRRHNRYYFRTKAYFDGVYRVMKLHRFIMGCKYMDGTVIDHINNNTLDNRKCNMRFCTQKENARNKRRETRNNSGYKGAKIDKKSGKYVATIKYEQKNYHLGSYFDIIDAATAYDDVARLLFGEFALVNFPDRVYDETRAKKIYAEATAPVMRTNTSGYEGVTWDNASGKWKARHILNGKTKWLGTFIDPAEAYKVRCAYTEKLKQEGII
;
A
#
# COMPACT_ATOMS: atom_id res chain seq x y z
N MET A 1 10.77 -29.71 -14.11
CA MET A 1 9.82 -29.41 -12.99
C MET A 1 9.44 -30.72 -12.36
N ALA A 2 9.76 -30.88 -11.09
CA ALA A 2 9.43 -32.07 -10.32
C ALA A 2 8.38 -31.75 -9.24
N GLU A 3 7.63 -32.77 -8.86
CA GLU A 3 6.67 -32.74 -7.77
C GLU A 3 7.09 -33.77 -6.73
N ILE A 4 7.33 -33.33 -5.50
CA ILE A 4 7.72 -34.22 -4.39
C ILE A 4 6.63 -34.21 -3.31
N THR A 5 6.45 -35.31 -2.62
CA THR A 5 5.46 -35.40 -1.55
C THR A 5 6.13 -35.21 -0.18
N ILE A 6 5.73 -34.20 0.57
CA ILE A 6 6.22 -33.94 1.93
C ILE A 6 5.03 -33.89 2.89
N SER A 7 4.98 -34.78 3.87
CA SER A 7 3.89 -34.84 4.86
C SER A 7 2.48 -34.88 4.24
N GLY A 8 2.33 -35.54 3.06
CA GLY A 8 1.08 -35.63 2.32
C GLY A 8 0.74 -34.44 1.41
N TYR A 9 1.61 -33.45 1.33
CA TYR A 9 1.44 -32.29 0.44
C TYR A 9 2.30 -32.42 -0.80
N GLN A 10 1.73 -32.07 -1.96
CA GLN A 10 2.46 -31.99 -3.21
C GLN A 10 3.21 -30.66 -3.29
N VAL A 11 4.52 -30.73 -3.44
CA VAL A 11 5.43 -29.58 -3.42
C VAL A 11 6.19 -29.52 -4.73
N LEU A 12 6.08 -28.40 -5.43
CA LEU A 12 6.80 -28.16 -6.68
C LEU A 12 8.23 -27.69 -6.39
N VAL A 13 9.19 -28.33 -7.06
CA VAL A 13 10.62 -27.99 -6.99
C VAL A 13 11.24 -28.08 -8.40
N ASP A 14 12.45 -27.57 -8.56
CA ASP A 14 13.21 -27.80 -9.79
C ASP A 14 13.83 -29.20 -9.81
N ASP A 15 13.93 -29.82 -11.00
CA ASP A 15 14.45 -31.19 -11.17
C ASP A 15 15.84 -31.36 -10.55
N GLU A 16 16.69 -30.35 -10.68
CA GLU A 16 18.06 -30.31 -10.15
C GLU A 16 18.14 -30.34 -8.62
N ASP A 17 17.08 -29.96 -7.92
CA ASP A 17 17.03 -29.94 -6.45
C ASP A 17 16.55 -31.28 -5.84
N VAL A 18 15.92 -32.17 -6.63
CA VAL A 18 15.31 -33.40 -6.13
C VAL A 18 16.33 -34.31 -5.41
N GLU A 19 17.45 -34.58 -6.05
CA GLU A 19 18.51 -35.43 -5.48
C GLU A 19 19.06 -34.86 -4.17
N ARG A 20 19.34 -33.56 -4.14
CA ARG A 20 19.82 -32.85 -2.97
C ARG A 20 18.79 -32.87 -1.82
N LEU A 21 17.52 -32.73 -2.14
CA LEU A 21 16.43 -32.74 -1.16
C LEU A 21 16.18 -34.13 -0.59
N SER A 22 16.37 -35.21 -1.39
CA SER A 22 16.17 -36.57 -0.96
C SER A 22 17.12 -37.05 0.14
N GLN A 23 18.24 -36.38 0.32
CA GLN A 23 19.22 -36.62 1.40
C GLN A 23 18.70 -36.25 2.79
N TYR A 24 17.57 -35.58 2.87
CA TYR A 24 17.01 -35.04 4.13
C TYR A 24 15.57 -35.48 4.32
N THR A 25 15.17 -35.66 5.58
CA THR A 25 13.76 -35.85 5.94
C THR A 25 13.10 -34.48 6.15
N TRP A 26 12.06 -34.20 5.37
CA TRP A 26 11.29 -32.97 5.43
C TRP A 26 9.93 -33.18 6.08
N TRP A 27 9.47 -32.19 6.84
CA TRP A 27 8.12 -32.18 7.43
C TRP A 27 7.50 -30.78 7.41
N VAL A 28 6.17 -30.73 7.44
CA VAL A 28 5.41 -29.47 7.45
C VAL A 28 5.57 -28.74 8.80
N ASP A 29 5.72 -27.40 8.74
CA ASP A 29 5.73 -26.54 9.92
C ASP A 29 4.30 -26.25 10.40
N ASN A 30 3.77 -27.11 11.26
CA ASN A 30 2.42 -26.98 11.79
C ASN A 30 2.16 -25.68 12.56
N SER A 31 3.19 -25.02 13.09
CA SER A 31 3.02 -23.76 13.81
C SER A 31 2.60 -22.61 12.88
N VAL A 32 3.11 -22.61 11.65
CA VAL A 32 2.75 -21.62 10.62
C VAL A 32 1.43 -21.98 9.95
N LEU A 33 1.23 -23.25 9.66
CA LEU A 33 -0.01 -23.75 9.05
C LEU A 33 -1.25 -23.36 9.88
N ARG A 34 -1.23 -23.62 11.18
CA ARG A 34 -2.34 -23.28 12.11
C ARG A 34 -2.65 -21.80 12.20
N ARG A 35 -1.61 -20.92 12.10
CA ARG A 35 -1.78 -19.47 12.25
C ARG A 35 -2.19 -18.76 10.98
N HIS A 36 -1.67 -19.21 9.83
CA HIS A 36 -1.70 -18.43 8.59
C HIS A 36 -2.25 -19.19 7.37
N ASN A 37 -2.63 -20.46 7.55
CA ASN A 37 -3.02 -21.37 6.44
C ASN A 37 -1.97 -21.35 5.30
N ARG A 38 -0.68 -21.39 5.67
CA ARG A 38 0.47 -21.41 4.76
C ARG A 38 1.32 -22.63 5.04
N TYR A 39 1.78 -23.28 3.99
CA TYR A 39 2.56 -24.50 4.07
C TYR A 39 4.04 -24.18 3.97
N TYR A 40 4.76 -24.31 5.09
CA TYR A 40 6.23 -24.28 5.08
C TYR A 40 6.76 -25.60 5.55
N PHE A 41 7.84 -26.05 4.89
CA PHE A 41 8.50 -27.29 5.21
C PHE A 41 9.85 -27.02 5.83
N ARG A 42 10.29 -27.89 6.71
CA ARG A 42 11.56 -27.79 7.40
C ARG A 42 12.20 -29.16 7.57
N THR A 43 13.52 -29.17 7.68
CA THR A 43 14.32 -30.34 8.05
C THR A 43 15.22 -29.98 9.23
N LYS A 44 15.80 -30.97 9.88
CA LYS A 44 16.76 -30.81 10.95
C LYS A 44 17.98 -31.71 10.65
N ALA A 45 19.11 -31.09 10.42
CA ALA A 45 20.33 -31.77 10.03
C ALA A 45 21.56 -30.95 10.44
N TYR A 46 22.73 -31.50 10.19
CA TYR A 46 23.98 -30.76 10.33
C TYR A 46 24.17 -29.84 9.13
N PHE A 47 24.25 -28.52 9.41
CA PHE A 47 24.60 -27.49 8.45
C PHE A 47 25.80 -26.73 9.02
N ASP A 48 26.88 -26.63 8.25
CA ASP A 48 28.15 -26.03 8.68
C ASP A 48 28.64 -26.57 10.03
N GLY A 49 28.56 -27.91 10.21
CA GLY A 49 29.02 -28.58 11.43
C GLY A 49 28.12 -28.43 12.67
N VAL A 50 26.96 -27.75 12.56
CA VAL A 50 26.03 -27.55 13.67
C VAL A 50 24.65 -28.13 13.32
N TYR A 51 24.04 -28.84 14.29
CA TYR A 51 22.71 -29.42 14.14
C TYR A 51 21.63 -28.35 14.23
N ARG A 52 20.96 -28.06 13.12
CA ARG A 52 20.05 -26.91 12.95
C ARG A 52 18.77 -27.27 12.19
N VAL A 53 17.74 -26.42 12.35
CA VAL A 53 16.50 -26.49 11.58
C VAL A 53 16.62 -25.56 10.37
N MET A 54 16.42 -26.10 9.17
CA MET A 54 16.45 -25.34 7.92
C MET A 54 15.07 -25.43 7.24
N LYS A 55 14.60 -24.30 6.71
CA LYS A 55 13.35 -24.26 5.90
C LYS A 55 13.65 -24.61 4.45
N LEU A 56 12.73 -25.33 3.80
CA LEU A 56 12.87 -25.84 2.43
C LEU A 56 13.26 -24.76 1.42
N HIS A 57 12.49 -23.67 1.36
CA HIS A 57 12.75 -22.55 0.44
C HIS A 57 14.12 -21.91 0.68
N ARG A 58 14.57 -21.82 1.93
CA ARG A 58 15.92 -21.30 2.24
C ARG A 58 17.02 -22.24 1.82
N PHE A 59 16.79 -23.55 1.99
CA PHE A 59 17.73 -24.58 1.56
C PHE A 59 17.91 -24.57 0.03
N ILE A 60 16.78 -24.52 -0.71
CA ILE A 60 16.79 -24.47 -2.19
C ILE A 60 17.53 -23.22 -2.68
N MET A 61 17.28 -22.06 -2.07
CA MET A 61 17.89 -20.77 -2.43
C MET A 61 19.33 -20.59 -1.90
N GLY A 62 19.92 -21.61 -1.25
CA GLY A 62 21.29 -21.56 -0.77
C GLY A 62 21.56 -20.59 0.39
N CYS A 63 20.53 -20.24 1.17
CA CYS A 63 20.67 -19.33 2.31
C CYS A 63 21.48 -19.99 3.45
N LYS A 64 22.33 -19.20 4.11
CA LYS A 64 22.96 -19.63 5.34
C LYS A 64 21.99 -19.58 6.52
N TYR A 65 22.31 -20.30 7.58
CA TYR A 65 21.48 -20.28 8.78
C TYR A 65 21.51 -18.89 9.43
N MET A 66 20.32 -18.33 9.69
CA MET A 66 20.14 -17.02 10.35
C MET A 66 20.89 -15.84 9.72
N ASP A 67 21.15 -15.88 8.41
CA ASP A 67 21.79 -14.78 7.68
C ASP A 67 20.92 -13.54 7.49
N GLY A 68 19.70 -13.54 8.05
CA GLY A 68 18.75 -12.43 7.93
C GLY A 68 18.05 -12.36 6.57
N THR A 69 18.42 -13.20 5.60
CA THR A 69 17.83 -13.20 4.26
C THR A 69 16.36 -13.59 4.30
N VAL A 70 15.53 -12.81 3.64
CA VAL A 70 14.10 -13.08 3.46
C VAL A 70 13.86 -13.57 2.03
N ILE A 71 13.05 -14.61 1.89
CA ILE A 71 12.61 -15.15 0.60
C ILE A 71 11.11 -14.95 0.49
N ASP A 72 10.69 -14.44 -0.66
CA ASP A 72 9.29 -14.24 -1.04
C ASP A 72 8.90 -15.23 -2.14
N HIS A 73 7.69 -15.80 -2.05
CA HIS A 73 7.08 -16.59 -3.13
C HIS A 73 6.27 -15.64 -4.00
N ILE A 74 6.70 -15.44 -5.25
CA ILE A 74 6.17 -14.43 -6.18
C ILE A 74 4.66 -14.59 -6.36
N ASN A 75 4.19 -15.83 -6.58
CA ASN A 75 2.76 -16.14 -6.76
C ASN A 75 1.99 -16.33 -5.44
N ASN A 76 2.63 -16.12 -4.28
CA ASN A 76 2.09 -16.38 -2.93
C ASN A 76 1.69 -17.85 -2.66
N ASN A 77 2.09 -18.80 -3.50
CA ASN A 77 1.90 -20.24 -3.27
C ASN A 77 3.15 -20.82 -2.63
N THR A 78 3.11 -21.11 -1.34
CA THR A 78 4.25 -21.65 -0.58
C THR A 78 4.50 -23.15 -0.83
N LEU A 79 3.67 -23.82 -1.63
CA LEU A 79 3.90 -25.17 -2.16
C LEU A 79 4.76 -25.14 -3.42
N ASP A 80 4.90 -24.01 -4.08
CA ASP A 80 5.71 -23.83 -5.28
C ASP A 80 7.09 -23.27 -4.92
N ASN A 81 8.03 -24.15 -4.64
CA ASN A 81 9.41 -23.84 -4.24
C ASN A 81 10.40 -23.90 -5.41
N ARG A 82 9.96 -23.70 -6.63
CA ARG A 82 10.84 -23.53 -7.78
C ARG A 82 11.58 -22.19 -7.69
N LYS A 83 12.84 -22.17 -8.11
CA LYS A 83 13.66 -20.95 -8.06
C LYS A 83 13.04 -19.79 -8.85
N CYS A 84 12.37 -20.10 -9.98
CA CYS A 84 11.65 -19.10 -10.78
C CYS A 84 10.47 -18.43 -10.05
N ASN A 85 9.93 -19.08 -9.01
CA ASN A 85 8.85 -18.52 -8.17
C ASN A 85 9.35 -17.92 -6.84
N MET A 86 10.65 -18.02 -6.57
CA MET A 86 11.25 -17.51 -5.35
C MET A 86 12.22 -16.36 -5.64
N ARG A 87 12.25 -15.36 -4.75
CA ARG A 87 13.18 -14.25 -4.85
C ARG A 87 13.66 -13.79 -3.48
N PHE A 88 14.87 -13.26 -3.46
CA PHE A 88 15.39 -12.55 -2.30
C PHE A 88 14.70 -11.19 -2.16
N CYS A 89 14.38 -10.82 -0.95
CA CYS A 89 13.71 -9.55 -0.67
C CYS A 89 14.02 -9.05 0.73
N THR A 90 13.71 -7.80 0.99
CA THR A 90 13.64 -7.23 2.33
C THR A 90 12.32 -7.59 3.01
N GLN A 91 12.25 -7.46 4.34
CA GLN A 91 10.98 -7.63 5.05
C GLN A 91 9.90 -6.65 4.57
N LYS A 92 10.32 -5.44 4.16
CA LYS A 92 9.42 -4.40 3.63
C LYS A 92 8.84 -4.81 2.28
N GLU A 93 9.63 -5.37 1.39
CA GLU A 93 9.20 -5.88 0.08
C GLU A 93 8.30 -7.11 0.22
N ASN A 94 8.66 -8.07 1.04
CA ASN A 94 7.81 -9.23 1.34
C ASN A 94 6.44 -8.82 1.89
N ALA A 95 6.40 -7.76 2.73
CA ALA A 95 5.14 -7.24 3.25
C ALA A 95 4.22 -6.66 2.15
N ARG A 96 4.78 -6.17 1.03
CA ARG A 96 4.02 -5.64 -0.12
C ARG A 96 3.35 -6.74 -0.93
N ASN A 97 4.01 -7.91 -1.06
CA ASN A 97 3.48 -9.08 -1.73
C ASN A 97 2.43 -9.85 -0.89
N LYS A 98 2.23 -9.54 0.39
CA LYS A 98 1.20 -10.21 1.20
C LYS A 98 -0.19 -9.90 0.67
N ARG A 99 -0.99 -10.96 0.43
CA ARG A 99 -2.44 -10.82 0.25
C ARG A 99 -3.03 -10.24 1.53
N ARG A 100 -3.86 -9.22 1.43
CA ARG A 100 -4.64 -8.75 2.57
C ARG A 100 -5.69 -9.81 2.90
N GLU A 101 -5.63 -10.36 4.11
CA GLU A 101 -6.68 -11.24 4.61
C GLU A 101 -8.01 -10.47 4.74
N THR A 102 -9.02 -11.03 4.15
CA THR A 102 -10.46 -11.14 4.51
C THR A 102 -11.30 -9.93 4.96
N ARG A 103 -10.81 -8.73 5.17
CA ARG A 103 -11.67 -7.57 5.54
C ARG A 103 -12.09 -6.68 4.37
N ASN A 104 -11.68 -7.03 3.17
CA ASN A 104 -12.07 -6.28 1.98
C ASN A 104 -13.21 -7.00 1.25
N ASN A 105 -14.45 -6.59 1.50
CA ASN A 105 -15.65 -7.15 0.87
C ASN A 105 -15.72 -6.91 -0.65
N SER A 106 -14.74 -6.22 -1.23
CA SER A 106 -14.69 -5.96 -2.67
C SER A 106 -14.04 -7.07 -3.48
N GLY A 107 -13.28 -7.97 -2.84
CA GLY A 107 -12.48 -9.01 -3.50
C GLY A 107 -11.17 -8.50 -4.14
N TYR A 108 -10.96 -7.18 -4.26
CA TYR A 108 -9.79 -6.57 -4.91
C TYR A 108 -8.90 -5.84 -3.92
N LYS A 109 -7.58 -6.02 -4.05
CA LYS A 109 -6.60 -5.31 -3.23
C LYS A 109 -6.60 -3.82 -3.58
N GLY A 110 -6.63 -2.97 -2.55
CA GLY A 110 -6.57 -1.52 -2.72
C GLY A 110 -7.87 -0.84 -3.17
N ALA A 111 -8.90 -1.59 -3.57
CA ALA A 111 -10.21 -1.07 -3.92
C ALA A 111 -11.26 -1.43 -2.87
N LYS A 112 -12.12 -0.51 -2.50
CA LYS A 112 -13.21 -0.71 -1.53
C LYS A 112 -14.41 0.15 -1.88
N ILE A 113 -15.62 -0.26 -1.47
CA ILE A 113 -16.81 0.56 -1.60
C ILE A 113 -16.83 1.66 -0.53
N ASP A 114 -17.11 2.89 -0.93
CA ASP A 114 -17.50 3.96 -0.02
C ASP A 114 -19.01 3.95 0.15
N LYS A 115 -19.48 3.53 1.31
CA LYS A 115 -20.91 3.38 1.61
C LYS A 115 -21.71 4.69 1.56
N LYS A 116 -21.02 5.85 1.68
CA LYS A 116 -21.70 7.16 1.65
C LYS A 116 -21.98 7.61 0.22
N SER A 117 -21.02 7.47 -0.67
CA SER A 117 -21.14 7.90 -2.06
C SER A 117 -21.61 6.79 -3.01
N GLY A 118 -21.60 5.53 -2.58
CA GLY A 118 -21.86 4.36 -3.42
C GLY A 118 -20.76 4.08 -4.46
N LYS A 119 -19.66 4.85 -4.45
CA LYS A 119 -18.53 4.69 -5.39
C LYS A 119 -17.46 3.74 -4.84
N TYR A 120 -16.65 3.22 -5.73
CA TYR A 120 -15.47 2.44 -5.39
C TYR A 120 -14.24 3.35 -5.26
N VAL A 121 -13.54 3.25 -4.13
CA VAL A 121 -12.39 4.07 -3.81
C VAL A 121 -11.12 3.23 -3.92
N ALA A 122 -10.16 3.71 -4.73
CA ALA A 122 -8.83 3.14 -4.79
C ALA A 122 -7.91 3.82 -3.76
N THR A 123 -7.18 3.02 -2.98
CA THR A 123 -6.24 3.54 -1.96
C THR A 123 -4.98 2.70 -1.90
N ILE A 124 -3.83 3.33 -1.67
CA ILE A 124 -2.56 2.65 -1.45
C ILE A 124 -1.84 3.22 -0.23
N LYS A 125 -1.18 2.33 0.52
CA LYS A 125 -0.30 2.75 1.62
C LYS A 125 1.15 2.71 1.16
N TYR A 126 1.82 3.88 1.21
CA TYR A 126 3.23 4.02 0.89
C TYR A 126 3.90 4.92 1.93
N GLU A 127 5.10 4.54 2.41
CA GLU A 127 5.87 5.29 3.43
C GLU A 127 5.03 5.76 4.63
N GLN A 128 4.26 4.82 5.19
CA GLN A 128 3.34 5.02 6.33
C GLN A 128 2.14 5.97 6.07
N LYS A 129 2.02 6.53 4.86
CA LYS A 129 0.89 7.37 4.44
C LYS A 129 -0.11 6.58 3.61
N ASN A 130 -1.38 6.93 3.74
CA ASN A 130 -2.43 6.41 2.87
C ASN A 130 -2.74 7.44 1.79
N TYR A 131 -2.67 7.04 0.54
CA TYR A 131 -2.99 7.86 -0.61
C TYR A 131 -4.32 7.43 -1.20
N HIS A 132 -5.19 8.40 -1.49
CA HIS A 132 -6.44 8.22 -2.20
C HIS A 132 -6.17 8.35 -3.70
N LEU A 133 -6.34 7.26 -4.45
CA LEU A 133 -6.02 7.18 -5.88
C LEU A 133 -7.22 7.51 -6.79
N GLY A 134 -8.35 7.90 -6.19
CA GLY A 134 -9.56 8.26 -6.91
C GLY A 134 -10.78 7.49 -6.45
N SER A 135 -11.94 7.96 -6.93
CA SER A 135 -13.27 7.35 -6.72
C SER A 135 -13.89 7.03 -8.08
N TYR A 136 -14.33 5.80 -8.25
CA TYR A 136 -14.75 5.21 -9.51
C TYR A 136 -16.19 4.67 -9.40
N PHE A 137 -16.91 4.59 -10.50
CA PHE A 137 -18.22 3.95 -10.53
C PHE A 137 -18.10 2.43 -10.65
N ASP A 138 -17.02 1.94 -11.25
CA ASP A 138 -16.72 0.53 -11.40
C ASP A 138 -15.57 0.11 -10.46
N ILE A 139 -15.72 -1.07 -9.87
CA ILE A 139 -14.70 -1.66 -9.01
C ILE A 139 -13.45 -2.08 -9.78
N ILE A 140 -13.60 -2.51 -11.04
CA ILE A 140 -12.48 -2.90 -11.91
C ILE A 140 -11.60 -1.68 -12.19
N ASP A 141 -12.20 -0.52 -12.43
CA ASP A 141 -11.47 0.73 -12.63
C ASP A 141 -10.69 1.13 -11.37
N ALA A 142 -11.30 1.00 -10.19
CA ALA A 142 -10.63 1.26 -8.92
C ALA A 142 -9.47 0.29 -8.68
N ALA A 143 -9.68 -1.00 -8.94
CA ALA A 143 -8.66 -2.04 -8.81
C ALA A 143 -7.51 -1.85 -9.81
N THR A 144 -7.83 -1.44 -11.02
CA THR A 144 -6.85 -1.12 -12.08
C THR A 144 -6.00 0.09 -11.71
N ALA A 145 -6.62 1.15 -11.16
CA ALA A 145 -5.90 2.33 -10.70
C ALA A 145 -4.93 1.98 -9.54
N TYR A 146 -5.36 1.10 -8.64
CA TYR A 146 -4.47 0.56 -7.61
C TYR A 146 -3.29 -0.20 -8.23
N ASP A 147 -3.54 -1.09 -9.19
CA ASP A 147 -2.51 -1.92 -9.81
C ASP A 147 -1.45 -1.08 -10.53
N ASP A 148 -1.87 -0.05 -11.26
CA ASP A 148 -0.96 0.86 -11.96
C ASP A 148 -0.04 1.57 -10.97
N VAL A 149 -0.58 2.17 -9.91
CA VAL A 149 0.22 2.86 -8.90
C VAL A 149 1.04 1.89 -8.06
N ALA A 150 0.54 0.68 -7.78
CA ALA A 150 1.30 -0.34 -7.08
C ALA A 150 2.54 -0.77 -7.87
N ARG A 151 2.41 -0.98 -9.19
CA ARG A 151 3.56 -1.27 -10.06
C ARG A 151 4.56 -0.12 -10.11
N LEU A 152 4.09 1.12 -10.16
CA LEU A 152 4.95 2.32 -10.12
C LEU A 152 5.78 2.38 -8.83
N LEU A 153 5.14 2.13 -7.67
CA LEU A 153 5.79 2.31 -6.36
C LEU A 153 6.56 1.10 -5.86
N PHE A 154 6.17 -0.11 -6.27
CA PHE A 154 6.69 -1.36 -5.72
C PHE A 154 7.40 -2.23 -6.77
N GLY A 155 7.33 -1.86 -8.05
CA GLY A 155 7.96 -2.60 -9.14
C GLY A 155 7.50 -4.07 -9.16
N GLU A 156 8.44 -4.99 -9.26
CA GLU A 156 8.21 -6.44 -9.27
C GLU A 156 7.60 -6.98 -7.97
N PHE A 157 7.71 -6.26 -6.84
CA PHE A 157 7.11 -6.64 -5.55
C PHE A 157 5.66 -6.20 -5.42
N ALA A 158 5.06 -5.60 -6.43
CA ALA A 158 3.66 -5.22 -6.43
C ALA A 158 2.76 -6.46 -6.51
N LEU A 159 1.93 -6.69 -5.49
CA LEU A 159 0.83 -7.63 -5.62
C LEU A 159 -0.35 -6.91 -6.27
N VAL A 160 -0.58 -7.21 -7.54
CA VAL A 160 -1.63 -6.62 -8.38
C VAL A 160 -2.86 -7.54 -8.44
N ASN A 161 -4.00 -6.98 -8.81
CA ASN A 161 -5.25 -7.72 -9.01
C ASN A 161 -5.29 -8.39 -10.39
N PHE A 162 -4.69 -7.74 -11.40
CA PHE A 162 -4.67 -8.19 -12.80
C PHE A 162 -3.24 -8.34 -13.30
N PRO A 163 -2.58 -9.48 -13.03
CA PRO A 163 -1.17 -9.67 -13.37
C PRO A 163 -0.90 -9.62 -14.86
N ASP A 164 -1.83 -10.12 -15.68
CA ASP A 164 -1.67 -10.22 -17.13
C ASP A 164 -2.02 -8.92 -17.88
N ARG A 165 -2.52 -7.91 -17.18
CA ARG A 165 -2.84 -6.61 -17.77
C ARG A 165 -1.57 -5.83 -18.09
N VAL A 166 -1.55 -5.21 -19.27
CA VAL A 166 -0.48 -4.29 -19.67
C VAL A 166 -0.42 -3.10 -18.71
N TYR A 167 0.77 -2.82 -18.22
CA TYR A 167 1.02 -1.69 -17.31
C TYR A 167 1.02 -0.36 -18.07
N ASP A 168 0.25 0.59 -17.57
CA ASP A 168 0.20 1.96 -18.07
C ASP A 168 0.93 2.91 -17.09
N GLU A 169 2.21 3.14 -17.38
CA GLU A 169 3.07 3.97 -16.54
C GLU A 169 2.64 5.45 -16.56
N THR A 170 2.14 5.95 -17.69
CA THR A 170 1.67 7.34 -17.83
C THR A 170 0.45 7.58 -16.94
N ARG A 171 -0.52 6.66 -17.00
CA ARG A 171 -1.70 6.68 -16.13
C ARG A 171 -1.32 6.58 -14.66
N ALA A 172 -0.39 5.68 -14.31
CA ALA A 172 0.09 5.50 -12.94
C ALA A 172 0.71 6.79 -12.38
N LYS A 173 1.60 7.43 -13.15
CA LYS A 173 2.25 8.70 -12.77
C LYS A 173 1.21 9.81 -12.57
N LYS A 174 0.23 9.92 -13.46
CA LYS A 174 -0.85 10.91 -13.35
C LYS A 174 -1.67 10.70 -12.06
N ILE A 175 -2.17 9.48 -11.83
CA ILE A 175 -2.95 9.16 -10.63
C ILE A 175 -2.15 9.43 -9.35
N TYR A 176 -0.87 9.04 -9.33
CA TYR A 176 -0.03 9.25 -8.14
C TYR A 176 0.30 10.73 -7.92
N ALA A 177 0.54 11.49 -8.97
CA ALA A 177 0.75 12.94 -8.86
C ALA A 177 -0.50 13.66 -8.31
N GLU A 178 -1.70 13.31 -8.78
CA GLU A 178 -2.96 13.83 -8.26
C GLU A 178 -3.17 13.46 -6.78
N ALA A 179 -2.86 12.21 -6.41
CA ALA A 179 -2.99 11.71 -5.03
C ALA A 179 -1.98 12.33 -4.05
N THR A 180 -0.84 12.82 -4.53
CA THR A 180 0.23 13.44 -3.74
C THR A 180 0.22 14.95 -3.80
N ALA A 181 -0.57 15.52 -4.73
CA ALA A 181 -0.71 16.97 -4.83
C ALA A 181 -1.14 17.57 -3.48
N PRO A 182 -0.55 18.69 -3.07
CA PRO A 182 -1.02 19.38 -1.89
C PRO A 182 -2.53 19.60 -2.05
N VAL A 183 -3.32 19.13 -1.08
CA VAL A 183 -4.74 19.49 -1.04
C VAL A 183 -4.76 21.01 -0.88
N MET A 184 -4.86 21.71 -1.99
CA MET A 184 -5.26 23.09 -1.93
C MET A 184 -6.63 23.08 -1.27
N ARG A 185 -6.70 23.55 -0.02
CA ARG A 185 -7.99 23.83 0.58
C ARG A 185 -8.70 24.71 -0.42
N THR A 186 -9.66 24.15 -1.13
CA THR A 186 -10.43 24.86 -2.13
C THR A 186 -11.15 26.00 -1.40
N ASN A 187 -10.52 27.15 -1.42
CA ASN A 187 -11.18 28.37 -1.02
C ASN A 187 -12.16 28.71 -2.14
N THR A 188 -13.40 28.25 -1.99
CA THR A 188 -14.45 28.42 -2.99
C THR A 188 -14.80 29.89 -3.24
N SER A 189 -14.31 30.81 -2.38
CA SER A 189 -14.52 32.25 -2.58
C SER A 189 -13.56 32.85 -3.61
N GLY A 190 -12.44 32.19 -3.92
CA GLY A 190 -11.33 32.79 -4.67
C GLY A 190 -10.51 33.82 -3.90
N TYR A 191 -10.85 34.14 -2.64
CA TYR A 191 -10.22 35.16 -1.81
C TYR A 191 -9.59 34.55 -0.57
N GLU A 192 -8.34 34.87 -0.30
CA GLU A 192 -7.62 34.39 0.88
C GLU A 192 -8.30 34.83 2.19
N GLY A 193 -8.50 33.87 3.12
CA GLY A 193 -9.12 34.14 4.42
C GLY A 193 -10.63 34.36 4.39
N VAL A 194 -11.28 34.12 3.25
CA VAL A 194 -12.74 34.14 3.10
C VAL A 194 -13.27 32.74 2.87
N THR A 195 -14.23 32.30 3.68
CA THR A 195 -14.79 30.94 3.63
C THR A 195 -16.32 30.99 3.68
N TRP A 196 -16.99 30.08 2.95
CA TRP A 196 -18.42 29.93 3.02
C TRP A 196 -18.86 29.28 4.34
N ASP A 197 -19.88 29.82 4.99
CA ASP A 197 -20.49 29.25 6.18
C ASP A 197 -21.87 28.67 5.83
N ASN A 198 -21.95 27.34 5.81
CA ASN A 198 -23.17 26.63 5.46
C ASN A 198 -24.33 26.90 6.45
N ALA A 199 -24.02 27.22 7.71
CA ALA A 199 -25.04 27.44 8.73
C ALA A 199 -25.75 28.79 8.58
N SER A 200 -25.01 29.84 8.20
CA SER A 200 -25.58 31.18 8.01
C SER A 200 -25.89 31.51 6.55
N GLY A 201 -25.42 30.69 5.58
CA GLY A 201 -25.54 30.98 4.14
C GLY A 201 -24.78 32.27 3.74
N LYS A 202 -23.66 32.58 4.39
CA LYS A 202 -22.87 33.80 4.17
C LYS A 202 -21.38 33.50 4.12
N TRP A 203 -20.61 34.46 3.57
CA TRP A 203 -19.17 34.42 3.56
C TRP A 203 -18.60 34.98 4.87
N LYS A 204 -17.67 34.26 5.49
CA LYS A 204 -16.94 34.64 6.68
C LYS A 204 -15.54 35.12 6.34
N ALA A 205 -15.17 36.35 6.76
CA ALA A 205 -13.80 36.83 6.69
C ALA A 205 -13.05 36.52 7.98
N ARG A 206 -11.82 36.03 7.86
CA ARG A 206 -10.92 35.75 8.99
C ARG A 206 -9.48 36.21 8.71
N HIS A 207 -8.77 36.53 9.76
CA HIS A 207 -7.32 36.70 9.76
C HIS A 207 -6.68 35.78 10.80
N ILE A 208 -5.50 35.24 10.51
CA ILE A 208 -4.77 34.39 11.45
C ILE A 208 -3.53 35.16 11.88
N LEU A 209 -3.44 35.44 13.18
CA LEU A 209 -2.30 36.15 13.80
C LEU A 209 -1.75 35.28 14.92
N ASN A 210 -0.46 34.96 14.90
CA ASN A 210 0.22 34.11 15.90
C ASN A 210 -0.54 32.78 16.20
N GLY A 211 -1.04 32.12 15.16
CA GLY A 211 -1.79 30.87 15.27
C GLY A 211 -3.24 31.00 15.77
N LYS A 212 -3.68 32.21 16.14
CA LYS A 212 -5.06 32.48 16.57
C LYS A 212 -5.89 33.08 15.44
N THR A 213 -7.12 32.57 15.29
CA THR A 213 -8.06 33.07 14.28
C THR A 213 -8.86 34.25 14.83
N LYS A 214 -8.78 35.39 14.15
CA LYS A 214 -9.64 36.54 14.36
C LYS A 214 -10.73 36.57 13.30
N TRP A 215 -11.99 36.51 13.71
CA TRP A 215 -13.14 36.64 12.83
C TRP A 215 -13.43 38.12 12.59
N LEU A 216 -13.65 38.53 11.32
CA LEU A 216 -13.79 39.92 10.90
C LEU A 216 -15.21 40.25 10.44
N GLY A 217 -16.11 39.28 10.39
CA GLY A 217 -17.50 39.43 10.03
C GLY A 217 -18.02 38.41 9.03
N THR A 218 -19.33 38.52 8.72
CA THR A 218 -20.03 37.73 7.74
C THR A 218 -20.66 38.60 6.68
N PHE A 219 -20.58 38.22 5.42
CA PHE A 219 -20.93 39.02 4.25
C PHE A 219 -21.73 38.19 3.24
N ILE A 220 -22.55 38.85 2.43
CA ILE A 220 -23.28 38.22 1.34
C ILE A 220 -22.34 38.02 0.14
N ASP A 221 -21.48 39.01 -0.11
CA ASP A 221 -20.50 39.02 -1.21
C ASP A 221 -19.11 38.63 -0.68
N PRO A 222 -18.43 37.62 -1.31
CA PRO A 222 -17.08 37.27 -0.93
C PRO A 222 -16.04 38.34 -1.20
N ALA A 223 -16.25 39.25 -2.17
CA ALA A 223 -15.37 40.35 -2.43
C ALA A 223 -15.42 41.42 -1.31
N GLU A 224 -16.58 41.68 -0.72
CA GLU A 224 -16.72 42.55 0.46
C GLU A 224 -16.01 41.94 1.67
N ALA A 225 -16.20 40.65 1.91
CA ALA A 225 -15.49 39.91 2.96
C ALA A 225 -13.97 40.04 2.83
N TYR A 226 -13.45 39.99 1.61
CA TYR A 226 -12.02 40.13 1.33
C TYR A 226 -11.53 41.56 1.53
N LYS A 227 -12.30 42.57 1.12
CA LYS A 227 -11.95 44.00 1.38
C LYS A 227 -11.76 44.26 2.87
N VAL A 228 -12.67 43.76 3.72
CA VAL A 228 -12.57 43.91 5.18
C VAL A 228 -11.33 43.21 5.73
N ARG A 229 -11.00 42.02 5.21
CA ARG A 229 -9.77 41.32 5.57
C ARG A 229 -8.51 42.11 5.18
N CYS A 230 -8.48 42.64 3.97
CA CYS A 230 -7.35 43.48 3.52
C CYS A 230 -7.17 44.72 4.38
N ALA A 231 -8.25 45.46 4.65
CA ALA A 231 -8.21 46.64 5.51
C ALA A 231 -7.68 46.29 6.91
N TYR A 232 -8.10 45.17 7.48
CA TYR A 232 -7.59 44.71 8.77
C TYR A 232 -6.10 44.35 8.70
N THR A 233 -5.64 43.72 7.64
CA THR A 233 -4.22 43.39 7.43
C THR A 233 -3.36 44.64 7.31
N GLU A 234 -3.82 45.64 6.55
CA GLU A 234 -3.13 46.93 6.41
C GLU A 234 -3.04 47.69 7.76
N LYS A 235 -4.11 47.67 8.56
CA LYS A 235 -4.11 48.20 9.91
C LYS A 235 -3.03 47.57 10.78
N LEU A 236 -2.91 46.21 10.75
CA LEU A 236 -1.89 45.52 11.53
C LEU A 236 -0.46 45.85 11.08
N LYS A 237 -0.23 46.09 9.79
CA LYS A 237 1.05 46.59 9.28
C LYS A 237 1.38 47.99 9.77
N GLN A 238 0.39 48.88 9.75
CA GLN A 238 0.56 50.26 10.25
C GLN A 238 0.85 50.32 11.75
N GLU A 239 0.28 49.36 12.50
CA GLU A 239 0.50 49.22 13.96
C GLU A 239 1.80 48.50 14.29
N GLY A 240 2.56 48.02 13.28
CA GLY A 240 3.82 47.30 13.46
C GLY A 240 3.66 45.89 14.10
N ILE A 241 2.47 45.28 13.95
CA ILE A 241 2.15 43.99 14.54
C ILE A 241 2.59 42.84 13.61
N ILE A 242 2.61 43.10 12.27
CA ILE A 242 3.04 42.15 11.22
C ILE A 242 3.88 42.86 10.17
#